data_6b5c013152627dc1a306805eecac4251
#
_entry.id   6b5c013152627dc1a306805eecac4251
#
_cell.length_a   1.000
_cell.length_b   1.000
_cell.length_c   1.000
_cell.angle_alpha   90.00
_cell.angle_beta   90.00
_cell.angle_gamma   90.00
#
_symmetry.space_group_name_H-M   'P 1'
#
loop_
_entity.id
_entity.type
_entity.pdbx_description
1 polymer ?
#
loop_
_entity_poly.entity_id
_entity_poly.type
_entity_poly.pdbx_seq_one_letter_code
_entity_poly.pdbx_strand_id
1 'polypeptide(L)'
;NDMSKAENYNKLKSVLDIQSYLDYLCANMYVANTDYASSEWIMWRSSDISDDGYGDGKWHFAMGKMDNTLGNINSKGLSSATIDSYLMEGVKNDWLLNALLNNQEFKTQLKDTMTNMAEVTFEKEATDTAIDSATKKMKKSAVSTYERFIAASTDTFYSDETDAIKKFFETRADYILKYTDEVIKQAN
;
A
#
# COMPACT_ATOMS: atom_id res chain seq x y z
N ASN A 1 -16.17 11.82 -15.95
CA ASN A 1 -17.19 12.62 -15.25
C ASN A 1 -16.50 13.46 -14.17
N ASP A 2 -17.04 14.66 -13.93
CA ASP A 2 -16.56 15.56 -12.88
C ASP A 2 -16.95 15.02 -11.49
N MET A 3 -15.97 14.53 -10.72
CA MET A 3 -16.20 13.93 -9.40
C MET A 3 -16.43 14.96 -8.29
N SER A 4 -16.25 16.26 -8.55
CA SER A 4 -16.65 17.32 -7.61
C SER A 4 -18.17 17.36 -7.40
N LYS A 5 -18.93 16.82 -8.36
CA LYS A 5 -20.39 16.74 -8.29
C LYS A 5 -20.83 15.51 -7.51
N ALA A 6 -21.58 15.71 -6.45
CA ALA A 6 -22.09 14.62 -5.59
C ALA A 6 -22.85 13.53 -6.37
N GLU A 7 -23.60 13.91 -7.41
CA GLU A 7 -24.32 12.96 -8.27
C GLU A 7 -23.36 11.96 -8.95
N ASN A 8 -22.27 12.45 -9.54
CA ASN A 8 -21.29 11.62 -10.22
C ASN A 8 -20.54 10.71 -9.23
N TYR A 9 -20.17 11.24 -8.07
CA TYR A 9 -19.51 10.47 -7.01
C TYR A 9 -20.44 9.38 -6.45
N ASN A 10 -21.71 9.69 -6.20
CA ASN A 10 -22.70 8.71 -5.76
C ASN A 10 -22.96 7.62 -6.81
N LYS A 11 -22.96 7.98 -8.08
CA LYS A 11 -23.05 7.00 -9.16
C LYS A 11 -21.83 6.07 -9.19
N LEU A 12 -20.63 6.59 -8.94
CA LEU A 12 -19.44 5.75 -8.82
C LEU A 12 -19.54 4.82 -7.61
N LYS A 13 -19.95 5.32 -6.44
CA LYS A 13 -20.14 4.52 -5.21
C LYS A 13 -21.17 3.39 -5.38
N SER A 14 -22.07 3.48 -6.33
CA SER A 14 -23.05 2.41 -6.60
C SER A 14 -22.47 1.22 -7.36
N VAL A 15 -21.29 1.38 -7.98
CA VAL A 15 -20.65 0.34 -8.80
C VAL A 15 -19.23 -0.03 -8.35
N LEU A 16 -18.64 0.82 -7.53
CA LEU A 16 -17.28 0.66 -6.99
C LEU A 16 -17.30 0.78 -5.47
N ASP A 17 -16.70 -0.15 -4.77
CA ASP A 17 -16.42 -0.01 -3.35
C ASP A 17 -15.24 0.96 -3.16
N ILE A 18 -15.56 2.17 -2.73
CA ILE A 18 -14.56 3.22 -2.53
C ILE A 18 -13.60 2.88 -1.38
N GLN A 19 -14.09 2.21 -0.32
CA GLN A 19 -13.22 1.81 0.77
C GLN A 19 -12.21 0.76 0.31
N SER A 20 -12.62 -0.22 -0.49
CA SER A 20 -11.72 -1.20 -1.07
C SER A 20 -10.63 -0.55 -1.94
N TYR A 21 -10.99 0.50 -2.71
CA TYR A 21 -9.99 1.26 -3.46
C TYR A 21 -9.04 2.04 -2.54
N LEU A 22 -9.56 2.66 -1.49
CA LEU A 22 -8.75 3.38 -0.50
C LEU A 22 -7.78 2.45 0.23
N ASP A 23 -8.25 1.27 0.64
CA ASP A 23 -7.40 0.27 1.30
C ASP A 23 -6.28 -0.20 0.37
N TYR A 24 -6.61 -0.48 -0.89
CA TYR A 24 -5.64 -0.83 -1.92
C TYR A 24 -4.60 0.29 -2.13
N LEU A 25 -5.05 1.52 -2.34
CA LEU A 25 -4.20 2.69 -2.57
C LEU A 25 -3.29 2.96 -1.36
N CYS A 26 -3.88 3.06 -0.17
CA CYS A 26 -3.16 3.36 1.06
C CYS A 26 -2.13 2.27 1.40
N ALA A 27 -2.46 1.00 1.22
CA ALA A 27 -1.53 -0.08 1.44
C ALA A 27 -0.32 0.00 0.48
N ASN A 28 -0.55 0.21 -0.82
CA ASN A 28 0.54 0.40 -1.79
C ASN A 28 1.43 1.60 -1.45
N MET A 29 0.81 2.71 -1.07
CA MET A 29 1.55 3.92 -0.64
C MET A 29 2.33 3.65 0.65
N TYR A 30 1.71 3.01 1.65
CA TYR A 30 2.33 2.77 2.94
C TYR A 30 3.59 1.92 2.83
N VAL A 31 3.52 0.82 2.09
CA VAL A 31 4.66 -0.09 1.92
C VAL A 31 5.62 0.32 0.80
N ALA A 32 5.44 1.50 0.22
CA ALA A 32 6.25 2.03 -0.88
C ALA A 32 6.38 1.02 -2.04
N ASN A 33 5.24 0.51 -2.53
CA ASN A 33 5.23 -0.40 -3.66
C ASN A 33 5.62 0.32 -4.95
N THR A 34 6.80 0.03 -5.47
CA THR A 34 7.31 0.67 -6.70
C THR A 34 6.65 0.14 -7.97
N ASP A 35 5.99 -1.01 -7.91
CA ASP A 35 5.25 -1.58 -9.03
C ASP A 35 3.84 -0.98 -9.17
N TYR A 36 3.39 -0.18 -8.20
CA TYR A 36 2.08 0.45 -8.23
C TYR A 36 1.81 1.20 -9.55
N ALA A 37 2.80 1.94 -10.05
CA ALA A 37 2.67 2.73 -11.27
C ALA A 37 2.56 1.89 -12.56
N SER A 38 3.10 0.68 -12.54
CA SER A 38 3.21 -0.21 -13.71
C SER A 38 2.34 -1.45 -13.61
N SER A 39 1.68 -1.66 -12.46
CA SER A 39 0.87 -2.84 -12.22
C SER A 39 -0.52 -2.70 -12.82
N GLU A 40 -0.99 -3.79 -13.39
CA GLU A 40 -2.41 -3.90 -13.73
C GLU A 40 -3.24 -4.00 -12.45
N TRP A 41 -4.39 -3.34 -12.44
CA TRP A 41 -5.34 -3.48 -11.35
C TRP A 41 -5.95 -4.87 -11.33
N ILE A 42 -5.95 -5.50 -10.17
CA ILE A 42 -6.71 -6.71 -9.93
C ILE A 42 -8.01 -6.29 -9.29
N MET A 43 -9.11 -6.55 -9.99
CA MET A 43 -10.44 -6.21 -9.52
C MET A 43 -11.36 -7.44 -9.61
N TRP A 44 -12.27 -7.54 -8.68
CA TRP A 44 -13.26 -8.61 -8.67
C TRP A 44 -14.63 -8.07 -8.27
N ARG A 45 -15.66 -8.82 -8.60
CA ARG A 45 -17.05 -8.52 -8.24
C ARG A 45 -17.81 -9.83 -8.09
N SER A 46 -18.65 -9.94 -7.06
CA SER A 46 -19.58 -11.08 -6.96
C SER A 46 -20.64 -11.00 -8.05
N SER A 47 -20.96 -12.15 -8.66
CA SER A 47 -22.10 -12.29 -9.58
C SER A 47 -23.43 -12.39 -8.84
N ASP A 48 -23.38 -12.89 -7.61
CA ASP A 48 -24.53 -13.10 -6.75
C ASP A 48 -24.58 -12.03 -5.67
N ILE A 49 -25.72 -11.38 -5.54
CA ILE A 49 -25.92 -10.40 -4.47
C ILE A 49 -26.33 -11.18 -3.21
N SER A 50 -25.57 -10.96 -2.13
CA SER A 50 -25.81 -11.57 -0.83
C SER A 50 -25.62 -10.53 0.29
N ASP A 51 -26.13 -10.85 1.47
CA ASP A 51 -25.99 -9.98 2.65
C ASP A 51 -24.61 -10.10 3.33
N ASP A 52 -23.71 -10.95 2.81
CA ASP A 52 -22.30 -10.93 3.23
C ASP A 52 -21.59 -9.71 2.65
N GLY A 53 -20.65 -9.16 3.36
CA GLY A 53 -19.99 -7.90 3.01
C GLY A 53 -19.25 -7.88 1.66
N TYR A 54 -19.26 -8.99 0.92
CA TYR A 54 -18.62 -9.16 -0.39
C TYR A 54 -19.60 -9.35 -1.53
N GLY A 55 -20.86 -9.66 -1.22
CA GLY A 55 -21.95 -9.87 -2.19
C GLY A 55 -22.72 -8.60 -2.55
N ASP A 56 -22.09 -7.43 -2.45
CA ASP A 56 -22.73 -6.12 -2.68
C ASP A 56 -22.89 -5.73 -4.16
N GLY A 57 -22.39 -6.56 -5.07
CA GLY A 57 -22.44 -6.34 -6.52
C GLY A 57 -21.54 -5.20 -7.03
N LYS A 58 -20.65 -4.67 -6.19
CA LYS A 58 -19.68 -3.65 -6.59
C LYS A 58 -18.34 -4.26 -6.97
N TRP A 59 -17.54 -3.47 -7.66
CA TRP A 59 -16.15 -3.80 -7.91
C TRP A 59 -15.30 -3.52 -6.68
N HIS A 60 -14.44 -4.47 -6.33
CA HIS A 60 -13.48 -4.40 -5.26
C HIS A 60 -12.06 -4.52 -5.81
N PHE A 61 -11.11 -3.85 -5.17
CA PHE A 61 -9.70 -3.98 -5.51
C PHE A 61 -9.06 -5.10 -4.69
N ALA A 62 -8.08 -5.77 -5.28
CA ALA A 62 -7.26 -6.77 -4.62
C ALA A 62 -5.78 -6.43 -4.73
N MET A 63 -5.02 -6.73 -3.68
CA MET A 63 -3.57 -6.56 -3.68
C MET A 63 -2.92 -7.61 -4.58
N GLY A 64 -1.92 -7.18 -5.34
CA GLY A 64 -1.08 -8.04 -6.16
C GLY A 64 0.31 -7.44 -6.33
N LYS A 65 1.29 -8.24 -6.79
CA LYS A 65 2.65 -7.78 -7.09
C LYS A 65 3.27 -6.92 -5.98
N MET A 66 3.51 -7.54 -4.83
CA MET A 66 4.11 -6.89 -3.65
C MET A 66 5.62 -7.13 -3.56
N ASP A 67 6.26 -7.60 -4.64
CA ASP A 67 7.67 -8.00 -4.63
C ASP A 67 8.61 -6.80 -4.48
N ASN A 68 8.21 -5.64 -4.96
CA ASN A 68 8.99 -4.41 -4.94
C ASN A 68 8.46 -3.42 -3.90
N THR A 69 8.31 -3.88 -2.67
CA THR A 69 7.87 -3.08 -1.52
C THR A 69 8.99 -2.86 -0.51
N LEU A 70 8.72 -2.04 0.50
CA LEU A 70 9.59 -1.80 1.67
C LEU A 70 10.99 -1.32 1.30
N GLY A 71 11.10 -0.66 0.16
CA GLY A 71 12.35 -0.11 -0.28
C GLY A 71 13.18 -1.00 -1.17
N ASN A 72 12.64 -2.06 -1.68
CA ASN A 72 13.31 -3.07 -2.52
C ASN A 72 14.78 -3.26 -2.17
N ILE A 73 15.06 -4.28 -1.45
CA ILE A 73 16.34 -4.67 -0.85
C ILE A 73 17.55 -4.56 -1.81
N ASN A 74 17.33 -4.67 -3.10
CA ASN A 74 18.36 -4.55 -4.13
C ASN A 74 18.61 -3.11 -4.60
N SER A 75 17.74 -2.18 -4.32
CA SER A 75 17.94 -0.77 -4.62
C SER A 75 18.41 -0.05 -3.36
N LYS A 76 19.69 0.15 -3.28
CA LYS A 76 20.45 0.92 -2.29
C LYS A 76 19.60 1.89 -1.46
N GLY A 77 18.98 1.40 -0.38
CA GLY A 77 18.53 2.21 0.72
C GLY A 77 17.36 3.13 0.41
N LEU A 78 16.22 2.58 0.03
CA LEU A 78 14.98 3.32 0.21
C LEU A 78 14.79 3.51 1.71
N SER A 79 14.98 4.72 2.17
CA SER A 79 14.61 5.06 3.53
C SER A 79 13.09 5.23 3.57
N SER A 80 12.49 4.92 4.71
CA SER A 80 11.07 5.24 4.99
C SER A 80 10.72 6.70 4.71
N ALA A 81 11.73 7.57 4.68
CA ALA A 81 11.66 9.00 4.42
C ALA A 81 11.60 9.36 2.94
N THR A 82 12.04 8.47 2.06
CA THR A 82 12.08 8.81 0.64
C THR A 82 10.68 8.63 0.06
N ILE A 83 10.11 9.71 -0.40
CA ILE A 83 9.03 9.65 -1.36
C ILE A 83 9.67 9.10 -2.61
N ASP A 84 9.45 7.82 -2.86
CA ASP A 84 9.96 7.19 -4.06
C ASP A 84 9.39 7.91 -5.27
N SER A 85 10.27 8.36 -6.15
CA SER A 85 9.87 9.05 -7.38
C SER A 85 8.93 8.18 -8.24
N TYR A 86 9.13 6.87 -8.22
CA TYR A 86 8.24 5.93 -8.91
C TYR A 86 6.84 5.88 -8.32
N LEU A 87 6.73 5.88 -6.98
CA LEU A 87 5.43 5.92 -6.32
C LEU A 87 4.71 7.24 -6.61
N MET A 88 5.46 8.36 -6.56
CA MET A 88 4.92 9.68 -6.92
C MET A 88 4.44 9.73 -8.37
N GLU A 89 5.19 9.17 -9.27
CA GLU A 89 4.80 9.10 -10.68
C GLU A 89 3.57 8.21 -10.87
N GLY A 90 3.50 7.08 -10.17
CA GLY A 90 2.32 6.22 -10.15
C GLY A 90 1.08 6.92 -9.64
N VAL A 91 1.21 7.62 -8.52
CA VAL A 91 0.11 8.42 -7.95
C VAL A 91 -0.33 9.52 -8.92
N LYS A 92 0.60 10.22 -9.57
CA LYS A 92 0.27 11.24 -10.58
C LYS A 92 -0.43 10.67 -11.82
N ASN A 93 -0.06 9.46 -12.21
CA ASN A 93 -0.60 8.80 -13.40
C ASN A 93 -1.87 7.98 -13.11
N ASP A 94 -2.24 7.78 -11.85
CA ASP A 94 -3.50 7.15 -11.48
C ASP A 94 -4.68 8.07 -11.82
N TRP A 95 -5.30 7.79 -12.97
CA TRP A 95 -6.42 8.56 -13.46
C TRP A 95 -7.63 8.51 -12.53
N LEU A 96 -7.84 7.39 -11.80
CA LEU A 96 -8.95 7.26 -10.87
C LEU A 96 -8.72 8.12 -9.63
N LEU A 97 -7.52 8.04 -9.03
CA LEU A 97 -7.13 8.91 -7.91
C LEU A 97 -7.27 10.38 -8.29
N ASN A 98 -6.70 10.78 -9.44
CA ASN A 98 -6.76 12.16 -9.89
C ASN A 98 -8.19 12.66 -10.09
N ALA A 99 -9.09 11.81 -10.59
CA ALA A 99 -10.52 12.15 -10.70
C ALA A 99 -11.17 12.29 -9.32
N LEU A 100 -10.91 11.36 -8.41
CA LEU A 100 -11.51 11.30 -7.07
C LEU A 100 -11.01 12.42 -6.15
N LEU A 101 -9.77 12.87 -6.32
CA LEU A 101 -9.21 14.01 -5.57
C LEU A 101 -9.96 15.33 -5.82
N ASN A 102 -10.85 15.43 -6.79
CA ASN A 102 -11.76 16.56 -6.94
C ASN A 102 -12.97 16.48 -5.99
N ASN A 103 -13.13 15.39 -5.23
CA ASN A 103 -14.25 15.20 -4.30
C ASN A 103 -13.79 15.38 -2.86
N GLN A 104 -14.46 16.25 -2.10
CA GLN A 104 -14.06 16.54 -0.71
C GLN A 104 -14.33 15.37 0.24
N GLU A 105 -15.40 14.58 0.04
CA GLU A 105 -15.68 13.38 0.83
C GLU A 105 -14.57 12.35 0.64
N PHE A 106 -14.14 12.12 -0.60
CA PHE A 106 -13.03 11.21 -0.91
C PHE A 106 -11.71 11.67 -0.27
N LYS A 107 -11.38 12.96 -0.34
CA LYS A 107 -10.17 13.51 0.31
C LYS A 107 -10.15 13.22 1.81
N THR A 108 -11.30 13.40 2.47
CA THR A 108 -11.44 13.11 3.90
C THR A 108 -11.25 11.62 4.17
N GLN A 109 -11.93 10.76 3.41
CA GLN A 109 -11.80 9.30 3.55
C GLN A 109 -10.37 8.81 3.29
N LEU A 110 -9.69 9.37 2.30
CA LEU A 110 -8.28 9.03 2.01
C LEU A 110 -7.38 9.34 3.21
N LYS A 111 -7.56 10.53 3.80
CA LYS A 111 -6.79 10.93 4.99
C LYS A 111 -7.10 10.04 6.18
N ASP A 112 -8.37 9.77 6.44
CA ASP A 112 -8.81 8.93 7.56
C ASP A 112 -8.33 7.48 7.40
N THR A 113 -8.42 6.91 6.20
CA THR A 113 -7.93 5.57 5.89
C THR A 113 -6.42 5.46 6.09
N MET A 114 -5.64 6.44 5.59
CA MET A 114 -4.20 6.43 5.79
C MET A 114 -3.82 6.62 7.25
N THR A 115 -4.52 7.49 7.98
CA THR A 115 -4.29 7.68 9.42
C THR A 115 -4.56 6.38 10.20
N ASN A 116 -5.69 5.74 9.94
CA ASN A 116 -6.00 4.45 10.55
C ASN A 116 -4.97 3.37 10.20
N MET A 117 -4.50 3.36 8.97
CA MET A 117 -3.46 2.43 8.54
C MET A 117 -2.14 2.67 9.29
N ALA A 118 -1.74 3.92 9.45
CA ALA A 118 -0.51 4.31 10.13
C ALA A 118 -0.55 4.07 11.65
N GLU A 119 -1.68 4.37 12.28
CA GLU A 119 -1.80 4.37 13.74
C GLU A 119 -2.32 3.03 14.31
N VAL A 120 -3.04 2.25 13.50
CA VAL A 120 -3.69 1.02 13.95
C VAL A 120 -3.15 -0.20 13.21
N THR A 121 -3.23 -0.22 11.87
CA THR A 121 -2.86 -1.41 11.07
C THR A 121 -1.37 -1.70 11.14
N PHE A 122 -0.53 -0.68 11.01
CA PHE A 122 0.93 -0.76 11.09
C PHE A 122 1.47 -0.17 12.40
N GLU A 123 0.68 -0.27 13.48
CA GLU A 123 1.17 0.04 14.82
C GLU A 123 2.45 -0.77 15.11
N LYS A 124 3.42 -0.13 15.79
CA LYS A 124 4.79 -0.64 15.89
C LYS A 124 4.87 -2.04 16.49
N GLU A 125 4.22 -2.29 17.61
CA GLU A 125 4.32 -3.58 18.33
C GLU A 125 3.69 -4.72 17.52
N ALA A 126 2.53 -4.46 16.90
CA ALA A 126 1.85 -5.42 16.03
C ALA A 126 2.69 -5.72 14.78
N THR A 127 3.28 -4.68 14.19
CA THR A 127 4.14 -4.80 12.99
C THR A 127 5.41 -5.57 13.31
N ASP A 128 6.12 -5.23 14.38
CA ASP A 128 7.32 -5.95 14.82
C ASP A 128 7.02 -7.43 15.10
N THR A 129 5.90 -7.72 15.77
CA THR A 129 5.46 -9.09 16.04
C THR A 129 5.18 -9.87 14.75
N ALA A 130 4.55 -9.24 13.78
CA ALA A 130 4.28 -9.86 12.47
C ALA A 130 5.58 -10.16 11.71
N ILE A 131 6.52 -9.20 11.69
CA ILE A 131 7.82 -9.36 11.06
C ILE A 131 8.61 -10.50 11.72
N ASP A 132 8.70 -10.52 13.05
CA ASP A 132 9.41 -11.56 13.79
C ASP A 132 8.80 -12.95 13.56
N SER A 133 7.48 -13.05 13.54
CA SER A 133 6.78 -14.29 13.24
C SER A 133 7.07 -14.80 11.83
N ALA A 134 6.99 -13.92 10.82
CA ALA A 134 7.29 -14.24 9.43
C ALA A 134 8.75 -14.65 9.26
N THR A 135 9.67 -13.85 9.82
CA THR A 135 11.12 -14.11 9.80
C THR A 135 11.46 -15.47 10.39
N LYS A 136 10.93 -15.78 11.57
CA LYS A 136 11.14 -17.08 12.22
C LYS A 136 10.68 -18.25 11.37
N LYS A 137 9.52 -18.14 10.72
CA LYS A 137 8.95 -19.18 9.86
C LYS A 137 9.77 -19.41 8.60
N MET A 138 10.28 -18.33 8.02
CA MET A 138 10.97 -18.35 6.72
C MET A 138 12.47 -18.58 6.81
N LYS A 139 13.09 -18.37 7.99
CA LYS A 139 14.55 -18.36 8.18
C LYS A 139 15.23 -19.56 7.52
N LYS A 140 14.76 -20.77 7.79
CA LYS A 140 15.39 -21.99 7.27
C LYS A 140 15.39 -22.07 5.74
N SER A 141 14.27 -21.76 5.12
CA SER A 141 14.16 -21.80 3.65
C SER A 141 14.90 -20.65 2.99
N ALA A 142 14.87 -19.46 3.57
CA ALA A 142 15.60 -18.30 3.06
C ALA A 142 17.12 -18.55 3.11
N VAL A 143 17.66 -18.95 4.26
CA VAL A 143 19.10 -19.27 4.42
C VAL A 143 19.52 -20.33 3.41
N SER A 144 18.79 -21.44 3.29
CA SER A 144 19.13 -22.49 2.31
C SER A 144 19.10 -22.00 0.85
N THR A 145 18.21 -21.04 0.54
CA THR A 145 18.16 -20.42 -0.80
C THR A 145 19.37 -19.53 -1.03
N TYR A 146 19.76 -18.71 -0.05
CA TYR A 146 20.94 -17.86 -0.15
C TYR A 146 22.23 -18.67 -0.30
N GLU A 147 22.41 -19.71 0.53
CA GLU A 147 23.55 -20.63 0.44
C GLU A 147 23.69 -21.24 -0.95
N ARG A 148 22.56 -21.60 -1.56
CA ARG A 148 22.54 -22.28 -2.84
C ARG A 148 22.79 -21.37 -4.03
N PHE A 149 22.25 -20.15 -4.01
CA PHE A 149 22.16 -19.30 -5.20
C PHE A 149 22.98 -18.01 -5.12
N ILE A 150 23.30 -17.52 -3.93
CA ILE A 150 23.89 -16.19 -3.77
C ILE A 150 25.30 -16.25 -3.13
N ALA A 151 25.69 -17.38 -2.55
CA ALA A 151 27.01 -17.61 -1.92
C ALA A 151 27.42 -16.52 -0.90
N ALA A 152 26.46 -15.94 -0.21
CA ALA A 152 26.68 -14.92 0.82
C ALA A 152 26.72 -15.53 2.21
N SER A 153 27.37 -14.84 3.16
CA SER A 153 27.35 -15.18 4.58
C SER A 153 25.91 -15.03 5.11
N THR A 154 25.28 -16.16 5.39
CA THR A 154 23.82 -16.28 5.41
C THR A 154 23.15 -15.76 6.67
N ASP A 155 23.77 -15.90 7.85
CA ASP A 155 23.10 -15.54 9.10
C ASP A 155 23.05 -14.02 9.31
N THR A 156 24.15 -13.32 9.05
CA THR A 156 24.19 -11.85 9.14
C THR A 156 23.30 -11.20 8.08
N PHE A 157 23.35 -11.68 6.84
CA PHE A 157 22.54 -11.13 5.78
C PHE A 157 21.03 -11.20 6.10
N TYR A 158 20.56 -12.34 6.62
CA TYR A 158 19.14 -12.52 6.94
C TYR A 158 18.68 -11.63 8.10
N SER A 159 19.54 -11.43 9.12
CA SER A 159 19.23 -10.49 10.22
C SER A 159 19.26 -9.03 9.74
N ASP A 160 20.25 -8.66 8.95
CA ASP A 160 20.39 -7.29 8.42
C ASP A 160 19.18 -6.88 7.59
N GLU A 161 18.65 -7.80 6.76
CA GLU A 161 17.43 -7.57 5.98
C GLU A 161 16.18 -7.45 6.86
N THR A 162 16.09 -8.27 7.92
CA THR A 162 14.98 -8.17 8.89
C THR A 162 15.01 -6.84 9.63
N ASP A 163 16.19 -6.41 10.06
CA ASP A 163 16.39 -5.13 10.74
C ASP A 163 16.10 -3.95 9.80
N ALA A 164 16.45 -4.05 8.52
CA ALA A 164 16.12 -3.05 7.52
C ALA A 164 14.60 -2.90 7.33
N ILE A 165 13.86 -4.02 7.32
CA ILE A 165 12.39 -3.99 7.25
C ILE A 165 11.81 -3.29 8.49
N LYS A 166 12.25 -3.66 9.69
CA LYS A 166 11.80 -3.00 10.94
C LYS A 166 12.10 -1.51 10.92
N LYS A 167 13.30 -1.14 10.51
CA LYS A 167 13.71 0.27 10.39
C LYS A 167 12.85 1.06 9.42
N PHE A 168 12.39 0.44 8.32
CA PHE A 168 11.45 1.07 7.40
C PHE A 168 10.16 1.48 8.14
N PHE A 169 9.61 0.59 8.96
CA PHE A 169 8.37 0.85 9.68
C PHE A 169 8.51 1.84 10.85
N GLU A 170 9.70 1.97 11.45
CA GLU A 170 9.93 2.88 12.61
C GLU A 170 9.52 4.33 12.37
N THR A 171 9.74 4.83 11.16
CA THR A 171 9.49 6.24 10.82
C THR A 171 8.49 6.39 9.68
N ARG A 172 7.97 5.28 9.15
CA ARG A 172 7.11 5.32 7.97
C ARG A 172 5.82 6.10 8.19
N ALA A 173 5.20 5.98 9.36
CA ALA A 173 3.96 6.67 9.70
C ALA A 173 4.07 8.18 9.49
N ASP A 174 5.11 8.82 10.04
CA ASP A 174 5.31 10.28 9.94
C ASP A 174 5.43 10.75 8.50
N TYR A 175 6.19 10.00 7.68
CA TYR A 175 6.40 10.36 6.29
C TYR A 175 5.17 10.16 5.43
N ILE A 176 4.46 9.04 5.61
CA ILE A 176 3.32 8.73 4.76
C ILE A 176 2.12 9.63 5.04
N LEU A 177 1.91 10.03 6.29
CA LEU A 177 0.86 10.99 6.64
C LEU A 177 1.12 12.35 5.99
N LYS A 178 2.36 12.85 6.10
CA LYS A 178 2.76 14.09 5.42
C LYS A 178 2.60 13.98 3.90
N TYR A 179 3.03 12.86 3.33
CA TYR A 179 2.92 12.60 1.91
C TYR A 179 1.46 12.54 1.43
N THR A 180 0.58 11.91 2.20
CA THR A 180 -0.85 11.88 1.89
C THR A 180 -1.43 13.28 1.85
N ASP A 181 -1.05 14.16 2.78
CA ASP A 181 -1.45 15.56 2.77
C ASP A 181 -0.94 16.31 1.52
N GLU A 182 0.25 15.99 1.03
CA GLU A 182 0.80 16.55 -0.22
C GLU A 182 0.01 16.09 -1.46
N VAL A 183 -0.33 14.80 -1.53
CA VAL A 183 -1.18 14.24 -2.61
C VAL A 183 -2.54 14.92 -2.64
N ILE A 184 -3.18 15.09 -1.49
CA ILE A 184 -4.48 15.77 -1.38
C ILE A 184 -4.41 17.23 -1.85
N LYS A 185 -3.30 17.92 -1.58
CA LYS A 185 -3.12 19.34 -1.98
C LYS A 185 -2.83 19.52 -3.47
N GLN A 186 -2.21 18.55 -4.13
CA GLN A 186 -1.87 18.65 -5.56
C GLN A 186 -3.09 18.66 -6.49
N ALA A 187 -4.25 18.29 -5.99
CA ALA A 187 -5.51 18.26 -6.74
C ALA A 187 -6.31 19.57 -6.75
N ASN A 188 -5.68 20.70 -6.45
CA ASN A 188 -6.31 22.02 -6.48
C ASN A 188 -5.81 22.86 -7.64
#